data_0554c4067ed0c43bc92765232bd00303
#
_entry.id   0554c4067ed0c43bc92765232bd00303
#
_cell.length_a   1.000
_cell.length_b   1.000
_cell.length_c   1.000
_cell.angle_alpha   90.00
_cell.angle_beta   90.00
_cell.angle_gamma   90.00
#
_symmetry.space_group_name_H-M   'P 1'
#
loop_
_entity.id
_entity.type
_entity.pdbx_description
1 polymer ?
#
loop_
_entity_poly.entity_id
_entity_poly.type
_entity_poly.pdbx_seq_one_letter_code
_entity_poly.pdbx_strand_id
1 'polypeptide(L)'
;SLSRPASMLSWSATHAIALGLVCLVYVVPLVSAAKDFYDILGVKPRASERDIKSAYRKKARDMHPDKHPDKAEAFMDVSEAYQILSDPELRRIYDTRGADAALQHQARKENGHADPFDAFRQFFGGGGGSGHMHDETPKGPNKMYNAEVSLKDLYLGRSFTVAHQRHVVCPACFGSGAHSTSDIHTCKACDGQGMQLHRQQIMPGFVTTMQVTCPHCNGEGRVIKRQCSRCKGHTIVPDVTDIEVEVEPGAREGAEYVFEGLADQSPDADPGDVVFKVYTTTSPGDFRRMGHNLYY
;
A
#
# COMPACT_ATOMS: atom_id res chain seq x y z
N SER A 1 -47.57 -45.41 63.21
CA SER A 1 -48.26 -44.12 63.19
C SER A 1 -47.38 -43.00 62.62
N LEU A 2 -47.97 -42.30 61.66
CA LEU A 2 -47.58 -41.01 61.13
C LEU A 2 -46.39 -40.95 60.13
N SER A 3 -46.76 -41.18 58.89
CA SER A 3 -46.12 -40.82 57.67
C SER A 3 -46.32 -39.34 57.37
N ARG A 4 -45.26 -38.66 56.93
CA ARG A 4 -45.32 -37.36 56.27
C ARG A 4 -44.90 -37.56 54.79
N PRO A 5 -45.63 -37.05 53.78
CA PRO A 5 -45.14 -37.04 52.41
C PRO A 5 -44.29 -35.80 52.13
N ALA A 6 -43.18 -36.00 51.48
CA ALA A 6 -42.32 -34.97 50.92
C ALA A 6 -42.96 -34.45 49.63
N SER A 7 -43.26 -33.14 49.56
CA SER A 7 -43.66 -32.45 48.36
C SER A 7 -42.42 -32.12 47.52
N MET A 8 -42.22 -32.91 46.44
CA MET A 8 -41.25 -32.55 45.38
C MET A 8 -41.86 -31.45 44.50
N LEU A 9 -41.26 -30.27 44.58
CA LEU A 9 -41.48 -29.21 43.63
C LEU A 9 -40.79 -29.61 42.29
N SER A 10 -41.62 -30.03 41.32
CA SER A 10 -41.17 -30.21 39.96
C SER A 10 -40.94 -28.85 39.33
N TRP A 11 -39.71 -28.45 39.24
CA TRP A 11 -39.30 -27.30 38.44
C TRP A 11 -39.34 -27.69 36.97
N SER A 12 -40.36 -27.19 36.27
CA SER A 12 -40.60 -27.55 34.87
C SER A 12 -39.46 -27.08 33.98
N ALA A 13 -38.96 -27.96 33.15
CA ALA A 13 -37.91 -27.76 32.16
C ALA A 13 -38.17 -26.59 31.18
N THR A 14 -39.35 -26.04 31.19
CA THR A 14 -39.79 -24.94 30.31
C THR A 14 -39.17 -23.58 30.70
N HIS A 15 -38.79 -23.36 31.96
CA HIS A 15 -38.17 -22.12 32.39
C HIS A 15 -36.65 -22.05 32.07
N ALA A 16 -35.98 -23.20 31.96
CA ALA A 16 -34.58 -23.26 31.59
C ALA A 16 -34.36 -22.96 30.09
N ILE A 17 -35.33 -23.33 29.25
CA ILE A 17 -35.25 -23.05 27.79
C ILE A 17 -35.53 -21.57 27.50
N ALA A 18 -36.41 -20.91 28.27
CA ALA A 18 -36.71 -19.49 28.09
C ALA A 18 -35.53 -18.58 28.51
N LEU A 19 -34.80 -18.93 29.56
CA LEU A 19 -33.61 -18.20 29.97
C LEU A 19 -32.41 -18.40 29.01
N GLY A 20 -32.27 -19.57 28.40
CA GLY A 20 -31.26 -19.87 27.40
C GLY A 20 -31.49 -19.12 26.07
N LEU A 21 -32.74 -18.95 25.68
CA LEU A 21 -33.11 -18.22 24.45
C LEU A 21 -32.97 -16.70 24.61
N VAL A 22 -33.16 -16.13 25.78
CA VAL A 22 -32.98 -14.70 26.06
C VAL A 22 -31.49 -14.34 26.10
N CYS A 23 -30.58 -15.22 26.57
CA CYS A 23 -29.16 -15.00 26.47
C CYS A 23 -28.58 -15.09 25.04
N LEU A 24 -29.20 -15.86 24.16
CA LEU A 24 -28.73 -16.01 22.78
C LEU A 24 -29.07 -14.81 21.88
N VAL A 25 -30.03 -13.97 22.27
CA VAL A 25 -30.44 -12.77 21.50
C VAL A 25 -29.55 -11.55 21.83
N TYR A 26 -28.77 -11.55 22.92
CA TYR A 26 -27.93 -10.40 23.33
C TYR A 26 -26.43 -10.54 23.05
N VAL A 27 -25.99 -11.64 22.45
CA VAL A 27 -24.64 -11.71 21.88
C VAL A 27 -24.71 -11.35 20.39
N VAL A 28 -25.15 -10.12 20.12
CA VAL A 28 -24.79 -9.46 18.86
C VAL A 28 -23.29 -9.17 18.97
N PRO A 29 -22.41 -9.80 18.17
CA PRO A 29 -21.04 -9.35 18.12
C PRO A 29 -21.10 -7.90 17.63
N LEU A 30 -20.64 -6.95 18.44
CA LEU A 30 -20.24 -5.64 17.93
C LEU A 30 -19.11 -5.90 16.94
N VAL A 31 -19.46 -6.19 15.70
CA VAL A 31 -18.56 -6.07 14.59
C VAL A 31 -18.32 -4.58 14.47
N SER A 32 -17.24 -4.10 15.07
CA SER A 32 -16.71 -2.77 14.81
C SER A 32 -16.49 -2.71 13.30
N ALA A 33 -17.40 -2.10 12.59
CA ALA A 33 -17.23 -1.81 11.16
C ALA A 33 -16.01 -0.90 11.08
N ALA A 34 -14.96 -1.37 10.42
CA ALA A 34 -13.78 -0.56 10.19
C ALA A 34 -14.24 0.74 9.50
N LYS A 35 -14.06 1.88 10.17
CA LYS A 35 -14.50 3.19 9.67
C LYS A 35 -13.65 3.53 8.45
N ASP A 36 -14.29 3.82 7.33
CA ASP A 36 -13.58 4.29 6.13
C ASP A 36 -13.30 5.80 6.28
N PHE A 37 -12.03 6.19 6.28
CA PHE A 37 -11.61 7.58 6.45
C PHE A 37 -12.11 8.50 5.33
N TYR A 38 -12.27 7.98 4.12
CA TYR A 38 -12.88 8.72 3.02
C TYR A 38 -14.35 9.02 3.28
N ASP A 39 -15.08 8.06 3.81
CA ASP A 39 -16.50 8.22 4.18
C ASP A 39 -16.63 9.18 5.38
N ILE A 40 -15.75 9.09 6.37
CA ILE A 40 -15.71 10.01 7.51
C ILE A 40 -15.54 11.45 7.05
N LEU A 41 -14.64 11.71 6.09
CA LEU A 41 -14.48 13.05 5.50
C LEU A 41 -15.56 13.38 4.48
N GLY A 42 -16.28 12.40 3.93
CA GLY A 42 -17.28 12.56 2.87
C GLY A 42 -16.66 12.89 1.52
N VAL A 43 -15.49 12.33 1.22
CA VAL A 43 -14.76 12.50 -0.03
C VAL A 43 -14.60 11.17 -0.76
N LYS A 44 -14.35 11.24 -2.07
CA LYS A 44 -14.07 10.03 -2.86
C LYS A 44 -12.63 9.54 -2.62
N PRO A 45 -12.34 8.24 -2.76
CA PRO A 45 -10.96 7.71 -2.64
C PRO A 45 -9.93 8.34 -3.58
N ARG A 46 -10.39 9.01 -4.66
CA ARG A 46 -9.55 9.78 -5.62
C ARG A 46 -9.53 11.28 -5.36
N ALA A 47 -10.03 11.73 -4.22
CA ALA A 47 -10.04 13.16 -3.91
C ALA A 47 -8.61 13.71 -3.88
N SER A 48 -8.45 14.92 -4.40
CA SER A 48 -7.17 15.63 -4.32
C SER A 48 -6.88 16.05 -2.87
N GLU A 49 -5.62 16.33 -2.56
CA GLU A 49 -5.25 16.87 -1.24
C GLU A 49 -6.04 18.15 -0.90
N ARG A 50 -6.32 18.98 -1.91
CA ARG A 50 -7.12 20.20 -1.75
C ARG A 50 -8.56 19.87 -1.34
N ASP A 51 -9.14 18.82 -1.92
CA ASP A 51 -10.51 18.38 -1.59
C ASP A 51 -10.57 17.83 -0.17
N ILE A 52 -9.59 17.01 0.23
CA ILE A 52 -9.44 16.46 1.58
C ILE A 52 -9.35 17.60 2.60
N LYS A 53 -8.46 18.56 2.35
CA LYS A 53 -8.28 19.74 3.20
C LYS A 53 -9.54 20.62 3.29
N SER A 54 -10.26 20.79 2.18
CA SER A 54 -11.52 21.53 2.13
C SER A 54 -12.62 20.82 2.92
N ALA A 55 -12.76 19.50 2.75
CA ALA A 55 -13.74 18.69 3.46
C ALA A 55 -13.48 18.69 4.97
N TYR A 56 -12.22 18.54 5.39
CA TYR A 56 -11.81 18.63 6.79
C TYR A 56 -12.21 20.00 7.39
N ARG A 57 -11.84 21.12 6.74
CA ARG A 57 -12.17 22.46 7.24
C ARG A 57 -13.68 22.68 7.40
N LYS A 58 -14.48 22.14 6.49
CA LYS A 58 -15.93 22.20 6.58
C LYS A 58 -16.45 21.43 7.79
N LYS A 59 -16.08 20.14 7.92
CA LYS A 59 -16.51 19.27 9.02
C LYS A 59 -15.99 19.76 10.38
N ALA A 60 -14.73 20.17 10.45
CA ALA A 60 -14.14 20.72 11.67
C ALA A 60 -14.86 21.97 12.19
N ARG A 61 -15.34 22.83 11.29
CA ARG A 61 -16.15 24.01 11.65
C ARG A 61 -17.53 23.63 12.15
N ASP A 62 -18.14 22.61 11.53
CA ASP A 62 -19.51 22.17 11.85
C ASP A 62 -19.56 21.32 13.13
N MET A 63 -18.43 20.70 13.52
CA MET A 63 -18.32 19.78 14.67
C MET A 63 -17.38 20.29 15.77
N HIS A 64 -17.03 21.60 15.74
CA HIS A 64 -16.08 22.16 16.70
C HIS A 64 -16.58 21.96 18.15
N PRO A 65 -15.75 21.44 19.08
CA PRO A 65 -16.18 21.13 20.45
C PRO A 65 -16.71 22.33 21.22
N ASP A 66 -16.26 23.55 20.90
CA ASP A 66 -16.79 24.77 21.52
C ASP A 66 -18.26 25.05 21.18
N LYS A 67 -18.73 24.56 20.02
CA LYS A 67 -20.10 24.77 19.56
C LYS A 67 -20.99 23.56 19.80
N HIS A 68 -20.41 22.38 19.75
CA HIS A 68 -21.08 21.10 19.83
C HIS A 68 -20.30 20.11 20.69
N PRO A 69 -20.34 20.21 22.03
CA PRO A 69 -19.62 19.32 22.91
C PRO A 69 -20.10 17.85 22.82
N ASP A 70 -21.34 17.65 22.35
CA ASP A 70 -21.94 16.35 22.05
C ASP A 70 -21.32 15.62 20.86
N LYS A 71 -20.56 16.33 20.01
CA LYS A 71 -19.90 15.76 18.80
C LYS A 71 -18.38 15.59 18.92
N ALA A 72 -17.86 15.60 20.14
CA ALA A 72 -16.42 15.51 20.37
C ALA A 72 -15.79 14.22 19.78
N GLU A 73 -16.48 13.07 19.89
CA GLU A 73 -16.02 11.82 19.30
C GLU A 73 -15.98 11.87 17.78
N ALA A 74 -17.01 12.43 17.15
CA ALA A 74 -17.05 12.59 15.69
C ALA A 74 -15.97 13.57 15.21
N PHE A 75 -15.62 14.59 16.00
CA PHE A 75 -14.52 15.49 15.70
C PHE A 75 -13.16 14.79 15.77
N MET A 76 -12.94 13.88 16.75
CA MET A 76 -11.73 13.06 16.81
C MET A 76 -11.60 12.16 15.58
N ASP A 77 -12.67 11.46 15.19
CA ASP A 77 -12.69 10.63 13.97
C ASP A 77 -12.33 11.44 12.71
N VAL A 78 -12.87 12.65 12.57
CA VAL A 78 -12.57 13.55 11.44
C VAL A 78 -11.13 14.04 11.45
N SER A 79 -10.57 14.31 12.63
CA SER A 79 -9.18 14.73 12.79
C SER A 79 -8.20 13.60 12.46
N GLU A 80 -8.47 12.39 12.94
CA GLU A 80 -7.70 11.19 12.65
C GLU A 80 -7.70 10.87 11.15
N ALA A 81 -8.89 10.88 10.53
CA ALA A 81 -9.03 10.68 9.08
C ALA A 81 -8.22 11.72 8.28
N TYR A 82 -8.22 12.99 8.72
CA TYR A 82 -7.43 14.01 8.05
C TYR A 82 -5.92 13.82 8.22
N GLN A 83 -5.44 13.46 9.41
CA GLN A 83 -4.02 13.19 9.65
C GLN A 83 -3.49 12.09 8.73
N ILE A 84 -4.23 11.00 8.57
CA ILE A 84 -3.84 9.88 7.70
C ILE A 84 -3.94 10.25 6.22
N LEU A 85 -5.01 10.92 5.78
CA LEU A 85 -5.24 11.19 4.36
C LEU A 85 -4.51 12.43 3.82
N SER A 86 -4.01 13.32 4.69
CA SER A 86 -3.25 14.50 4.29
C SER A 86 -1.78 14.23 4.01
N ASP A 87 -1.21 13.19 4.63
CA ASP A 87 0.16 12.73 4.38
C ASP A 87 0.14 11.71 3.23
N PRO A 88 0.83 11.95 2.12
CA PRO A 88 0.82 11.05 0.96
C PRO A 88 1.35 9.66 1.28
N GLU A 89 2.30 9.52 2.21
CA GLU A 89 2.84 8.24 2.65
C GLU A 89 1.81 7.46 3.48
N LEU A 90 1.22 8.10 4.50
CA LEU A 90 0.19 7.48 5.33
C LEU A 90 -1.05 7.12 4.52
N ARG A 91 -1.45 7.98 3.57
CA ARG A 91 -2.56 7.71 2.65
C ARG A 91 -2.26 6.47 1.80
N ARG A 92 -1.05 6.31 1.27
CA ARG A 92 -0.65 5.13 0.50
C ARG A 92 -0.70 3.87 1.36
N ILE A 93 -0.21 3.93 2.61
CA ILE A 93 -0.30 2.82 3.56
C ILE A 93 -1.77 2.49 3.87
N TYR A 94 -2.59 3.51 4.09
CA TYR A 94 -4.03 3.34 4.32
C TYR A 94 -4.71 2.66 3.13
N ASP A 95 -4.46 3.13 1.91
CA ASP A 95 -5.07 2.59 0.69
C ASP A 95 -4.62 1.15 0.42
N THR A 96 -3.38 0.79 0.76
CA THR A 96 -2.81 -0.54 0.48
C THR A 96 -3.01 -1.53 1.61
N ARG A 97 -2.87 -1.12 2.87
CA ARG A 97 -2.79 -1.99 4.04
C ARG A 97 -3.93 -1.78 5.05
N GLY A 98 -4.77 -0.77 4.85
CA GLY A 98 -5.90 -0.45 5.72
C GLY A 98 -5.57 0.47 6.88
N ALA A 99 -6.62 0.82 7.67
CA ALA A 99 -6.54 1.80 8.75
C ALA A 99 -5.54 1.41 9.85
N ASP A 100 -5.58 0.14 10.30
CA ASP A 100 -4.72 -0.34 11.39
C ASP A 100 -3.23 -0.17 11.05
N ALA A 101 -2.83 -0.45 9.82
CA ALA A 101 -1.45 -0.33 9.37
C ALA A 101 -1.01 1.14 9.31
N ALA A 102 -1.86 2.04 8.84
CA ALA A 102 -1.58 3.48 8.78
C ALA A 102 -1.42 4.08 10.18
N LEU A 103 -2.30 3.72 11.11
CA LEU A 103 -2.22 4.16 12.51
C LEU A 103 -0.97 3.63 13.21
N GLN A 104 -0.61 2.37 13.00
CA GLN A 104 0.63 1.80 13.55
C GLN A 104 1.87 2.51 13.00
N HIS A 105 1.87 2.84 11.70
CA HIS A 105 2.99 3.56 11.09
C HIS A 105 3.11 4.99 11.63
N GLN A 106 1.97 5.68 11.79
CA GLN A 106 1.93 7.00 12.43
C GLN A 106 2.47 6.94 13.86
N ALA A 107 2.02 5.99 14.68
CA ALA A 107 2.48 5.82 16.04
C ALA A 107 3.99 5.52 16.14
N ARG A 108 4.55 4.78 15.18
CA ARG A 108 6.01 4.54 15.09
C ARG A 108 6.77 5.83 14.73
N LYS A 109 6.24 6.63 13.80
CA LYS A 109 6.82 7.91 13.38
C LYS A 109 6.84 8.92 14.53
N GLU A 110 5.77 8.98 15.32
CA GLU A 110 5.68 9.83 16.52
C GLU A 110 6.59 9.34 17.64
N ASN A 111 6.69 8.04 17.88
CA ASN A 111 7.57 7.44 18.90
C ASN A 111 9.05 7.40 18.47
N GLY A 112 9.33 7.40 17.17
CA GLY A 112 10.70 7.39 16.63
C GLY A 112 11.46 8.71 16.84
N HIS A 113 10.78 9.80 17.17
CA HIS A 113 11.41 11.08 17.52
C HIS A 113 11.68 11.27 19.02
N ALA A 114 11.38 10.27 19.84
CA ALA A 114 11.52 10.34 21.30
C ALA A 114 12.62 9.43 21.87
N ASP A 115 13.66 9.10 21.10
CA ASP A 115 14.86 8.54 21.70
C ASP A 115 15.73 9.71 22.22
N PRO A 116 15.83 9.86 23.57
CA PRO A 116 16.68 10.90 24.17
C PRO A 116 18.15 10.80 23.72
N PHE A 117 18.53 9.61 23.23
CA PHE A 117 19.88 9.34 22.72
C PHE A 117 20.10 9.86 21.29
N ASP A 118 19.06 9.91 20.45
CA ASP A 118 19.16 10.51 19.11
C ASP A 118 19.25 12.04 19.19
N ALA A 119 18.50 12.66 20.09
CA ALA A 119 18.64 14.10 20.39
C ALA A 119 20.04 14.43 20.93
N PHE A 120 20.61 13.55 21.76
CA PHE A 120 21.99 13.69 22.25
C PHE A 120 23.03 13.49 21.15
N ARG A 121 22.84 12.51 20.26
CA ARG A 121 23.72 12.28 19.08
C ARG A 121 23.72 13.47 18.12
N GLN A 122 22.56 14.09 17.90
CA GLN A 122 22.42 15.25 17.03
C GLN A 122 23.09 16.50 17.61
N PHE A 123 23.12 16.63 18.94
CA PHE A 123 23.67 17.81 19.63
C PHE A 123 25.16 17.65 20.00
N PHE A 124 25.63 16.45 20.33
CA PHE A 124 26.99 16.19 20.81
C PHE A 124 27.88 15.37 19.85
N GLY A 125 27.31 14.71 18.84
CA GLY A 125 28.03 13.96 17.82
C GLY A 125 28.54 14.88 16.72
N GLY A 126 29.50 15.74 17.01
CA GLY A 126 30.11 16.60 16.05
C GLY A 126 30.75 15.83 14.87
N GLY A 127 30.29 16.13 13.65
CA GLY A 127 31.04 15.94 12.43
C GLY A 127 31.09 14.51 11.89
N GLY A 128 30.10 14.14 11.10
CA GLY A 128 30.19 12.96 10.25
C GLY A 128 28.82 12.63 9.65
N GLY A 129 28.52 13.20 8.48
CA GLY A 129 27.59 12.70 7.46
C GLY A 129 26.40 11.87 7.95
N SER A 130 25.50 12.44 8.72
CA SER A 130 24.14 11.93 8.85
C SER A 130 23.44 12.33 7.55
N GLY A 131 23.55 11.49 6.53
CA GLY A 131 22.59 11.49 5.44
C GLY A 131 21.24 11.32 6.12
N HIS A 132 20.38 12.32 5.96
CA HIS A 132 18.97 12.09 6.12
C HIS A 132 18.67 10.88 5.23
N MET A 133 18.42 9.71 5.83
CA MET A 133 17.65 8.70 5.15
C MET A 133 16.28 9.36 4.97
N HIS A 134 16.13 10.09 3.85
CA HIS A 134 14.84 10.23 3.25
C HIS A 134 14.35 8.79 3.11
N ASP A 135 13.23 8.51 3.70
CA ASP A 135 12.48 7.27 3.48
C ASP A 135 11.93 7.38 2.05
N GLU A 136 12.89 7.43 1.08
CA GLU A 136 12.57 7.46 -0.34
C GLU A 136 11.97 6.09 -0.64
N THR A 137 10.73 6.10 -1.08
CA THR A 137 10.09 4.89 -1.55
C THR A 137 11.02 4.24 -2.59
N PRO A 138 11.30 2.94 -2.47
CA PRO A 138 12.23 2.28 -3.39
C PRO A 138 11.71 2.43 -4.81
N LYS A 139 12.57 2.87 -5.73
CA LYS A 139 12.24 2.95 -7.15
C LYS A 139 12.23 1.55 -7.77
N GLY A 140 11.20 1.26 -8.54
CA GLY A 140 11.07 0.00 -9.27
C GLY A 140 12.16 -0.15 -10.36
N PRO A 141 12.29 -1.36 -10.94
CA PRO A 141 13.29 -1.62 -11.98
C PRO A 141 12.96 -0.84 -13.27
N ASN A 142 14.02 -0.36 -13.93
CA ASN A 142 13.90 0.28 -15.24
C ASN A 142 13.68 -0.77 -16.35
N LYS A 143 12.88 -0.42 -17.37
CA LYS A 143 12.70 -1.23 -18.58
C LYS A 143 13.55 -0.64 -19.71
N MET A 144 14.36 -1.48 -20.33
CA MET A 144 15.23 -1.08 -21.44
C MET A 144 14.75 -1.69 -22.75
N TYR A 145 14.65 -0.86 -23.78
CA TYR A 145 14.28 -1.25 -25.15
C TYR A 145 15.36 -0.82 -26.13
N ASN A 146 15.68 -1.71 -27.06
CA ASN A 146 16.54 -1.37 -28.18
C ASN A 146 15.67 -0.93 -29.35
N ALA A 147 15.88 0.31 -29.80
CA ALA A 147 15.20 0.88 -30.96
C ALA A 147 16.16 0.81 -32.16
N GLU A 148 15.79 0.01 -33.15
CA GLU A 148 16.55 -0.09 -34.39
C GLU A 148 16.08 1.00 -35.39
N VAL A 149 17.01 1.84 -35.83
CA VAL A 149 16.77 2.93 -36.76
C VAL A 149 17.71 2.85 -37.97
N SER A 150 17.28 3.36 -39.13
CA SER A 150 18.16 3.41 -40.28
C SER A 150 19.17 4.56 -40.16
N LEU A 151 20.31 4.48 -40.86
CA LEU A 151 21.27 5.60 -40.96
C LEU A 151 20.62 6.88 -41.51
N LYS A 152 19.64 6.74 -42.38
CA LYS A 152 18.87 7.87 -42.92
C LYS A 152 18.05 8.55 -41.83
N ASP A 153 17.39 7.76 -40.98
CA ASP A 153 16.58 8.27 -39.84
C ASP A 153 17.47 8.96 -38.81
N LEU A 154 18.67 8.44 -38.55
CA LEU A 154 19.65 9.10 -37.70
C LEU A 154 20.16 10.43 -38.25
N TYR A 155 20.24 10.54 -39.55
CA TYR A 155 20.70 11.78 -40.21
C TYR A 155 19.61 12.84 -40.26
N LEU A 156 18.37 12.45 -40.62
CA LEU A 156 17.25 13.36 -40.79
C LEU A 156 16.49 13.65 -39.48
N GLY A 157 16.64 12.78 -38.51
CA GLY A 157 15.73 12.69 -37.35
C GLY A 157 14.47 11.91 -37.66
N ARG A 158 13.91 11.27 -36.66
CA ARG A 158 12.67 10.50 -36.82
C ARG A 158 11.92 10.43 -35.51
N SER A 159 10.60 10.68 -35.55
CA SER A 159 9.69 10.32 -34.46
C SER A 159 8.98 9.01 -34.81
N PHE A 160 8.84 8.15 -33.81
CA PHE A 160 8.04 6.92 -33.92
C PHE A 160 7.36 6.61 -32.59
N THR A 161 6.20 5.98 -32.68
CA THR A 161 5.41 5.62 -31.50
C THR A 161 5.58 4.13 -31.21
N VAL A 162 5.84 3.80 -29.95
CA VAL A 162 5.97 2.43 -29.45
C VAL A 162 4.85 2.14 -28.47
N ALA A 163 4.05 1.11 -28.75
CA ALA A 163 3.06 0.62 -27.80
C ALA A 163 3.79 -0.12 -26.66
N HIS A 164 3.86 0.53 -25.51
CA HIS A 164 4.53 0.00 -24.32
C HIS A 164 3.52 -0.70 -23.41
N GLN A 165 3.76 -2.00 -23.17
CA GLN A 165 2.98 -2.78 -22.22
C GLN A 165 3.61 -2.67 -20.82
N ARG A 166 2.79 -2.26 -19.86
CA ARG A 166 3.19 -2.14 -18.45
C ARG A 166 2.11 -2.66 -17.52
N HIS A 167 2.49 -2.94 -16.29
CA HIS A 167 1.56 -3.18 -15.21
C HIS A 167 1.35 -1.87 -14.45
N VAL A 168 0.08 -1.52 -14.23
CA VAL A 168 -0.28 -0.34 -13.43
C VAL A 168 -1.01 -0.76 -12.18
N VAL A 169 -0.90 0.02 -11.12
CA VAL A 169 -1.67 -0.19 -9.89
C VAL A 169 -3.15 -0.17 -10.24
N CYS A 170 -3.88 -1.17 -9.77
CA CYS A 170 -5.29 -1.34 -10.09
C CYS A 170 -6.09 -0.09 -9.69
N PRO A 171 -6.74 0.60 -10.64
CA PRO A 171 -7.46 1.85 -10.35
C PRO A 171 -8.78 1.63 -9.60
N ALA A 172 -9.20 0.38 -9.38
CA ALA A 172 -10.39 0.07 -8.61
C ALA A 172 -10.10 -0.11 -7.11
N CYS A 173 -8.96 -0.73 -6.77
CA CYS A 173 -8.58 -1.01 -5.38
C CYS A 173 -7.31 -0.27 -4.91
N PHE A 174 -6.71 0.56 -5.76
CA PHE A 174 -5.50 1.36 -5.45
C PHE A 174 -4.34 0.53 -4.86
N GLY A 175 -4.18 -0.72 -5.36
CA GLY A 175 -3.11 -1.60 -4.90
C GLY A 175 -3.45 -2.44 -3.66
N SER A 176 -4.61 -2.26 -3.04
CA SER A 176 -5.00 -3.05 -1.87
C SER A 176 -5.32 -4.51 -2.20
N GLY A 177 -5.77 -4.81 -3.42
CA GLY A 177 -6.28 -6.12 -3.82
C GLY A 177 -7.67 -6.44 -3.26
N ALA A 178 -8.22 -5.61 -2.38
CA ALA A 178 -9.53 -5.77 -1.76
C ALA A 178 -10.63 -5.05 -2.53
N HIS A 179 -11.87 -5.48 -2.34
CA HIS A 179 -13.03 -4.78 -2.91
C HIS A 179 -13.25 -3.43 -2.22
N SER A 180 -13.06 -3.38 -0.90
CA SER A 180 -13.15 -2.17 -0.07
C SER A 180 -12.07 -2.20 1.01
N THR A 181 -11.69 -1.05 1.56
CA THR A 181 -10.77 -0.94 2.70
C THR A 181 -11.29 -1.66 3.94
N SER A 182 -12.62 -1.71 4.13
CA SER A 182 -13.27 -2.47 5.21
C SER A 182 -13.14 -4.00 5.09
N ASP A 183 -12.75 -4.51 3.93
CA ASP A 183 -12.53 -5.95 3.71
C ASP A 183 -11.08 -6.39 4.04
N ILE A 184 -10.21 -5.44 4.40
CA ILE A 184 -8.83 -5.69 4.80
C ILE A 184 -8.79 -5.85 6.31
N HIS A 185 -8.31 -6.99 6.78
CA HIS A 185 -8.18 -7.27 8.21
C HIS A 185 -6.75 -7.66 8.54
N THR A 186 -6.28 -7.22 9.70
CA THR A 186 -5.00 -7.66 10.25
C THR A 186 -5.00 -9.17 10.44
N CYS A 187 -3.95 -9.84 10.05
CA CYS A 187 -3.82 -11.29 10.24
C CYS A 187 -3.69 -11.62 11.71
N LYS A 188 -4.69 -12.30 12.29
CA LYS A 188 -4.71 -12.68 13.71
C LYS A 188 -3.65 -13.73 14.09
N ALA A 189 -3.11 -14.45 13.10
CA ALA A 189 -2.13 -15.51 13.35
C ALA A 189 -0.71 -14.96 13.57
N CYS A 190 -0.42 -13.76 13.10
CA CYS A 190 0.86 -13.08 13.25
C CYS A 190 0.74 -11.63 13.71
N ASP A 191 -0.46 -11.22 14.15
CA ASP A 191 -0.76 -9.85 14.60
C ASP A 191 -0.23 -8.75 13.66
N GLY A 192 -0.39 -8.98 12.36
CA GLY A 192 0.05 -8.05 11.31
C GLY A 192 1.53 -8.12 10.94
N GLN A 193 2.36 -8.89 11.64
CA GLN A 193 3.81 -8.92 11.41
C GLN A 193 4.22 -9.68 10.14
N GLY A 194 3.35 -10.51 9.57
CA GLY A 194 3.67 -11.34 8.39
C GLY A 194 4.57 -12.54 8.71
N MET A 195 5.20 -12.57 9.87
CA MET A 195 6.12 -13.62 10.29
C MET A 195 5.69 -14.21 11.63
N GLN A 196 6.06 -15.46 11.86
CA GLN A 196 5.84 -16.17 13.14
C GLN A 196 7.15 -16.72 13.66
N LEU A 197 7.30 -16.71 14.99
CA LEU A 197 8.44 -17.31 15.67
C LEU A 197 8.15 -18.79 15.85
N HIS A 198 8.88 -19.65 15.17
CA HIS A 198 8.83 -21.10 15.32
C HIS A 198 9.99 -21.57 16.20
N ARG A 199 9.67 -22.21 17.31
CA ARG A 199 10.67 -22.82 18.19
C ARG A 199 10.91 -24.25 17.74
N GLN A 200 12.13 -24.53 17.31
CA GLN A 200 12.55 -25.86 16.90
C GLN A 200 13.64 -26.38 17.85
N GLN A 201 13.43 -27.57 18.36
CA GLN A 201 14.45 -28.27 19.14
C GLN A 201 15.39 -28.99 18.19
N ILE A 202 16.65 -28.58 18.13
CA ILE A 202 17.68 -29.19 17.27
C ILE A 202 18.29 -30.41 17.95
N MET A 203 18.49 -30.31 19.27
CA MET A 203 19.05 -31.41 20.11
C MET A 203 18.35 -31.37 21.46
N PRO A 204 18.42 -32.50 22.25
CA PRO A 204 17.94 -32.50 23.61
C PRO A 204 18.61 -31.37 24.44
N GLY A 205 17.81 -30.42 24.90
CA GLY A 205 18.27 -29.24 25.65
C GLY A 205 18.64 -27.99 24.79
N PHE A 206 18.68 -28.11 23.45
CA PHE A 206 18.98 -26.96 22.57
C PHE A 206 17.74 -26.55 21.74
N VAL A 207 17.17 -25.42 22.08
CA VAL A 207 16.00 -24.86 21.36
C VAL A 207 16.45 -23.61 20.62
N THR A 208 16.23 -23.60 19.29
CA THR A 208 16.41 -22.39 18.49
C THR A 208 15.07 -21.79 18.11
N THR A 209 15.03 -20.48 17.95
CA THR A 209 13.85 -19.75 17.48
C THR A 209 14.15 -19.26 16.08
N MET A 210 13.35 -19.68 15.12
CA MET A 210 13.45 -19.25 13.71
C MET A 210 12.23 -18.42 13.37
N GLN A 211 12.43 -17.34 12.59
CA GLN A 211 11.36 -16.60 11.98
C GLN A 211 10.93 -17.31 10.71
N VAL A 212 9.66 -17.66 10.60
CA VAL A 212 9.06 -18.25 9.41
C VAL A 212 7.92 -17.37 8.89
N THR A 213 7.77 -17.33 7.59
CA THR A 213 6.65 -16.61 6.95
C THR A 213 5.33 -17.16 7.48
N CYS A 214 4.42 -16.28 7.86
CA CYS A 214 3.11 -16.67 8.36
C CYS A 214 2.32 -17.40 7.26
N PRO A 215 1.95 -18.68 7.43
CA PRO A 215 1.25 -19.45 6.39
C PRO A 215 -0.19 -18.97 6.16
N HIS A 216 -0.76 -18.23 7.12
CA HIS A 216 -2.15 -17.77 7.02
C HIS A 216 -2.31 -16.54 6.12
N CYS A 217 -1.33 -15.66 6.08
CA CYS A 217 -1.33 -14.45 5.24
C CYS A 217 -0.19 -14.45 4.20
N ASN A 218 0.57 -15.54 4.08
CA ASN A 218 1.71 -15.66 3.17
C ASN A 218 2.73 -14.51 3.27
N GLY A 219 2.91 -13.97 4.47
CA GLY A 219 3.86 -12.89 4.72
C GLY A 219 3.27 -11.48 4.63
N GLU A 220 2.07 -11.29 4.12
CA GLU A 220 1.47 -9.97 3.93
C GLU A 220 1.04 -9.28 5.24
N GLY A 221 0.89 -10.02 6.33
CA GLY A 221 0.39 -9.48 7.61
C GLY A 221 -1.11 -9.18 7.62
N ARG A 222 -1.78 -9.25 6.47
CA ARG A 222 -3.20 -8.93 6.29
C ARG A 222 -3.96 -10.06 5.60
N VAL A 223 -5.27 -10.08 5.78
CA VAL A 223 -6.18 -11.04 5.15
C VAL A 223 -7.31 -10.28 4.47
N ILE A 224 -7.56 -10.55 3.21
CA ILE A 224 -8.60 -9.92 2.41
C ILE A 224 -9.83 -10.82 2.40
N LYS A 225 -10.97 -10.34 2.88
CA LYS A 225 -12.24 -11.10 2.85
C LYS A 225 -12.85 -11.15 1.46
N ARG A 226 -12.92 -9.99 0.78
CA ARG A 226 -13.46 -9.90 -0.58
C ARG A 226 -12.41 -9.30 -1.49
N GLN A 227 -12.01 -10.07 -2.49
CA GLN A 227 -11.04 -9.64 -3.49
C GLN A 227 -11.63 -8.59 -4.44
N CYS A 228 -10.79 -7.70 -4.93
CA CYS A 228 -11.16 -6.73 -5.95
C CYS A 228 -11.63 -7.44 -7.23
N SER A 229 -12.78 -7.05 -7.75
CA SER A 229 -13.37 -7.65 -8.96
C SER A 229 -12.54 -7.42 -10.21
N ARG A 230 -11.75 -6.32 -10.28
CA ARG A 230 -10.95 -5.96 -11.46
C ARG A 230 -9.61 -6.67 -11.51
N CYS A 231 -8.82 -6.65 -10.43
CA CYS A 231 -7.51 -7.30 -10.38
C CYS A 231 -7.53 -8.68 -9.73
N LYS A 232 -8.67 -9.13 -9.18
CA LYS A 232 -8.83 -10.45 -8.53
C LYS A 232 -7.79 -10.72 -7.44
N GLY A 233 -7.40 -9.67 -6.69
CA GLY A 233 -6.41 -9.75 -5.63
C GLY A 233 -4.95 -9.50 -6.07
N HIS A 234 -4.65 -9.41 -7.39
CA HIS A 234 -3.28 -9.21 -7.87
C HIS A 234 -2.72 -7.79 -7.69
N THR A 235 -3.52 -6.85 -7.20
CA THR A 235 -3.15 -5.45 -6.93
C THR A 235 -2.79 -4.62 -8.16
N ILE A 236 -2.30 -5.22 -9.23
CA ILE A 236 -1.90 -4.61 -10.50
C ILE A 236 -2.74 -5.14 -11.65
N VAL A 237 -2.82 -4.37 -12.74
CA VAL A 237 -3.51 -4.75 -13.99
C VAL A 237 -2.65 -4.37 -15.19
N PRO A 238 -2.71 -5.13 -16.30
CA PRO A 238 -2.01 -4.76 -17.52
C PRO A 238 -2.61 -3.49 -18.13
N ASP A 239 -1.74 -2.63 -18.63
CA ASP A 239 -2.07 -1.39 -19.32
C ASP A 239 -1.16 -1.24 -20.55
N VAL A 240 -1.63 -0.53 -21.57
CA VAL A 240 -0.85 -0.21 -22.77
C VAL A 240 -0.80 1.30 -22.90
N THR A 241 0.40 1.84 -23.01
CA THR A 241 0.64 3.27 -23.18
C THR A 241 1.50 3.48 -24.41
N ASP A 242 1.11 4.41 -25.27
CA ASP A 242 1.91 4.79 -26.42
C ASP A 242 2.99 5.79 -25.99
N ILE A 243 4.25 5.47 -26.29
CA ILE A 243 5.40 6.34 -26.03
C ILE A 243 5.90 6.84 -27.38
N GLU A 244 5.93 8.15 -27.55
CA GLU A 244 6.54 8.79 -28.71
C GLU A 244 8.02 9.02 -28.43
N VAL A 245 8.87 8.38 -29.23
CA VAL A 245 10.32 8.52 -29.17
C VAL A 245 10.77 9.40 -30.33
N GLU A 246 11.31 10.56 -30.02
CA GLU A 246 11.86 11.50 -30.98
C GLU A 246 13.37 11.38 -31.03
N VAL A 247 13.90 10.85 -32.15
CA VAL A 247 15.33 10.72 -32.40
C VAL A 247 15.79 11.98 -33.10
N GLU A 248 16.69 12.73 -32.44
CA GLU A 248 17.25 13.97 -32.98
C GLU A 248 18.15 13.72 -34.19
N PRO A 249 18.22 14.65 -35.16
CA PRO A 249 19.18 14.58 -36.24
C PRO A 249 20.62 14.51 -35.74
N GLY A 250 21.37 13.51 -36.23
CA GLY A 250 22.77 13.31 -35.82
C GLY A 250 22.94 12.55 -34.51
N ALA A 251 21.88 11.98 -33.93
CA ALA A 251 21.95 11.17 -32.72
C ALA A 251 23.08 10.14 -32.79
N ARG A 252 23.73 9.90 -31.66
CA ARG A 252 24.82 8.91 -31.56
C ARG A 252 24.25 7.50 -31.44
N GLU A 253 25.00 6.53 -31.95
CA GLU A 253 24.68 5.12 -31.68
C GLU A 253 24.76 4.82 -30.19
N GLY A 254 23.77 4.14 -29.63
CA GLY A 254 23.64 3.91 -28.22
C GLY A 254 23.08 5.11 -27.43
N ALA A 255 22.56 6.15 -28.12
CA ALA A 255 21.87 7.25 -27.44
C ALA A 255 20.68 6.73 -26.64
N GLU A 256 20.55 7.24 -25.41
CA GLU A 256 19.52 6.82 -24.47
C GLU A 256 18.46 7.92 -24.33
N TYR A 257 17.19 7.50 -24.53
CA TYR A 257 16.02 8.35 -24.31
C TYR A 257 15.26 7.82 -23.11
N VAL A 258 15.24 8.60 -22.02
CA VAL A 258 14.67 8.20 -20.73
C VAL A 258 13.28 8.80 -20.58
N PHE A 259 12.31 7.94 -20.30
CA PHE A 259 10.93 8.31 -20.00
C PHE A 259 10.64 7.95 -18.55
N GLU A 260 10.61 8.97 -17.70
CA GLU A 260 10.50 8.82 -16.25
C GLU A 260 9.13 8.26 -15.84
N GLY A 261 9.15 7.30 -14.92
CA GLY A 261 7.95 6.76 -14.27
C GLY A 261 7.01 5.96 -15.18
N LEU A 262 7.44 5.57 -16.39
CA LEU A 262 6.62 4.81 -17.33
C LEU A 262 6.82 3.29 -17.27
N ALA A 263 7.74 2.77 -16.43
CA ALA A 263 7.89 1.33 -16.22
C ALA A 263 6.74 0.74 -15.38
N ASP A 264 6.89 -0.50 -14.96
CA ASP A 264 5.88 -1.17 -14.16
C ASP A 264 5.67 -0.48 -12.81
N GLN A 265 4.41 -0.33 -12.43
CA GLN A 265 4.01 0.20 -11.12
C GLN A 265 3.85 -0.94 -10.12
N SER A 266 4.22 -0.67 -8.88
CA SER A 266 3.99 -1.54 -7.73
C SER A 266 3.32 -0.74 -6.62
N PRO A 267 2.46 -1.36 -5.77
CA PRO A 267 1.89 -0.66 -4.62
C PRO A 267 2.94 -0.18 -3.61
N ASP A 268 4.08 -0.88 -3.53
CA ASP A 268 5.11 -0.66 -2.50
C ASP A 268 6.36 0.09 -3.02
N ALA A 269 6.39 0.46 -4.31
CA ALA A 269 7.53 1.14 -4.93
C ALA A 269 7.07 2.18 -5.95
N ASP A 270 7.87 3.24 -6.11
CA ASP A 270 7.65 4.19 -7.19
C ASP A 270 8.02 3.56 -8.54
N PRO A 271 7.32 3.92 -9.63
CA PRO A 271 7.59 3.32 -10.93
C PRO A 271 9.02 3.64 -11.40
N GLY A 272 9.66 2.64 -12.02
CA GLY A 272 10.93 2.84 -12.70
C GLY A 272 10.77 3.60 -14.01
N ASP A 273 11.88 3.79 -14.74
CA ASP A 273 11.89 4.50 -16.01
C ASP A 273 11.92 3.53 -17.19
N VAL A 274 11.44 4.01 -18.33
CA VAL A 274 11.61 3.33 -19.61
C VAL A 274 12.75 4.01 -20.37
N VAL A 275 13.75 3.21 -20.78
CA VAL A 275 14.92 3.70 -21.47
C VAL A 275 14.97 3.08 -22.87
N PHE A 276 14.92 3.89 -23.92
CA PHE A 276 15.15 3.46 -25.28
C PHE A 276 16.60 3.73 -25.67
N LYS A 277 17.32 2.67 -26.08
CA LYS A 277 18.66 2.77 -26.67
C LYS A 277 18.54 2.64 -28.20
N VAL A 278 19.05 3.63 -28.89
CA VAL A 278 18.98 3.67 -30.35
C VAL A 278 20.21 3.01 -30.96
N TYR A 279 19.98 2.03 -31.84
CA TYR A 279 21.02 1.34 -32.59
C TYR A 279 20.73 1.38 -34.10
N THR A 280 21.80 1.41 -34.88
CA THR A 280 21.68 1.41 -36.32
C THR A 280 21.38 0.01 -36.85
N THR A 281 20.34 -0.12 -37.66
CA THR A 281 20.07 -1.37 -38.40
C THR A 281 21.17 -1.58 -39.43
N THR A 282 21.81 -2.76 -39.39
CA THR A 282 22.84 -3.14 -40.34
C THR A 282 22.21 -3.99 -41.46
N SER A 283 22.14 -3.49 -42.68
CA SER A 283 21.76 -4.26 -43.86
C SER A 283 23.00 -4.70 -44.65
N PRO A 284 23.03 -5.91 -45.22
CA PRO A 284 24.13 -6.35 -46.03
C PRO A 284 24.33 -5.41 -47.23
N GLY A 285 25.54 -4.90 -47.42
CA GLY A 285 25.88 -3.97 -48.48
C GLY A 285 25.63 -2.49 -48.16
N ASP A 286 25.13 -2.16 -46.98
CA ASP A 286 24.90 -0.80 -46.52
C ASP A 286 26.09 -0.22 -45.78
N PHE A 287 26.14 1.12 -45.72
CA PHE A 287 27.12 1.82 -44.94
C PHE A 287 26.94 1.51 -43.43
N ARG A 288 28.06 1.34 -42.74
CA ARG A 288 28.12 1.24 -41.29
C ARG A 288 28.71 2.51 -40.71
N ARG A 289 28.06 3.06 -39.70
CA ARG A 289 28.60 4.19 -38.96
C ARG A 289 29.44 3.67 -37.77
N MET A 290 30.67 4.13 -37.64
CA MET A 290 31.51 3.91 -36.49
C MET A 290 31.98 5.29 -35.98
N GLY A 291 31.36 5.79 -34.91
CA GLY A 291 31.56 7.15 -34.42
C GLY A 291 31.12 8.20 -35.44
N HIS A 292 32.07 8.93 -36.01
CA HIS A 292 31.85 9.97 -37.02
C HIS A 292 32.12 9.50 -38.45
N ASN A 293 32.62 8.28 -38.63
CA ASN A 293 33.01 7.75 -39.93
C ASN A 293 31.98 6.78 -40.47
N LEU A 294 31.81 6.78 -41.80
CA LEU A 294 31.00 5.81 -42.55
C LEU A 294 31.93 4.85 -43.26
N TYR A 295 31.65 3.57 -43.13
CA TYR A 295 32.35 2.46 -43.80
C TYR A 295 31.37 1.74 -44.71
N TYR A 296 31.85 1.36 -45.89
CA TYR A 296 31.09 0.58 -46.89
C TYR A 296 31.65 -0.83 -46.96
#